data_911f663211aff8ba6174e5f7a82d0622
#
_entry.id   911f663211aff8ba6174e5f7a82d0622
#
_cell.length_a   1.000
_cell.length_b   1.000
_cell.length_c   1.000
_cell.angle_alpha   90.00
_cell.angle_beta   90.00
_cell.angle_gamma   90.00
#
_symmetry.space_group_name_H-M   'P 1'
#
loop_
_entity.id
_entity.type
_entity.pdbx_description
1 polymer ?
#
loop_
_entity_poly.entity_id
_entity_poly.type
_entity_poly.pdbx_seq_one_letter_code
_entity_poly.pdbx_strand_id
1 'polypeptide(L)'
;MAVLWCLWMEYFHSAIKRDVFVELKGYDNKDLPISEDMYIAYKIIQSGYKIKYCAKSEVVHSHNFTLKQQYDRYKLTGKFFKQNSYLDNYGTTKSGGGLAKHVLKRAFQDKNIKVLLQFVPNMAARYIGMKVGKLSEK
;
A
#
# COMPACT_ATOMS: atom_id res chain seq x y z
N MET A 1 14.18 -2.23 24.05
CA MET A 1 14.13 -2.54 22.62
C MET A 1 12.67 -2.78 22.23
N ALA A 2 12.02 -1.77 21.63
CA ALA A 2 10.62 -1.89 21.25
C ALA A 2 10.55 -2.59 19.90
N VAL A 3 9.87 -3.71 19.85
CA VAL A 3 9.66 -4.49 18.61
C VAL A 3 8.28 -4.15 18.09
N LEU A 4 8.22 -3.60 16.91
CA LEU A 4 6.96 -3.28 16.23
C LEU A 4 6.67 -4.29 15.15
N TRP A 5 5.39 -4.63 14.98
CA TRP A 5 4.95 -5.69 14.09
C TRP A 5 4.52 -5.16 12.73
N CYS A 6 5.08 -5.76 11.76
CA CYS A 6 4.74 -5.92 10.34
C CYS A 6 4.06 -4.81 9.56
N LEU A 7 4.79 -4.37 8.59
CA LEU A 7 4.26 -3.67 7.43
C LEU A 7 4.69 -4.38 6.17
N TRP A 8 3.80 -5.09 5.60
CA TRP A 8 3.59 -5.15 4.15
C TRP A 8 2.31 -5.86 3.83
N MET A 9 1.59 -5.25 2.97
CA MET A 9 0.32 -5.64 2.37
C MET A 9 -0.91 -5.07 3.09
N GLU A 10 -1.64 -4.37 2.31
CA GLU A 10 -3.02 -3.94 2.49
C GLU A 10 -3.80 -4.92 3.37
N TYR A 11 -3.94 -4.57 4.66
CA TYR A 11 -4.83 -5.22 5.66
C TYR A 11 -4.18 -6.32 6.53
N PHE A 12 -3.83 -6.05 7.66
CA PHE A 12 -4.40 -5.85 8.98
C PHE A 12 -4.20 -6.96 9.98
N HIS A 13 -3.01 -7.24 10.44
CA HIS A 13 -2.83 -7.42 11.88
C HIS A 13 -1.51 -6.77 12.24
N SER A 14 -1.58 -5.47 12.46
CA SER A 14 -0.46 -4.75 13.03
C SER A 14 -0.80 -4.33 14.45
N ALA A 15 0.15 -4.45 15.38
CA ALA A 15 0.03 -3.93 16.71
C ALA A 15 1.17 -2.94 16.96
N ILE A 16 0.83 -1.78 17.48
CA ILE A 16 1.78 -0.74 17.88
C ILE A 16 1.74 -0.65 19.38
N LYS A 17 2.90 -0.59 20.04
CA LYS A 17 2.95 -0.27 21.46
C LYS A 17 2.38 1.12 21.69
N ARG A 18 1.43 1.23 22.63
CA ARG A 18 0.73 2.47 22.91
C ARG A 18 1.67 3.62 23.27
N ASP A 19 2.66 3.35 24.11
CA ASP A 19 3.68 4.31 24.54
C ASP A 19 4.47 4.86 23.34
N VAL A 20 4.91 4.01 22.42
CA VAL A 20 5.59 4.41 21.18
C VAL A 20 4.66 5.25 20.29
N PHE A 21 3.41 4.85 20.14
CA PHE A 21 2.44 5.59 19.33
C PHE A 21 2.21 7.01 19.88
N VAL A 22 2.08 7.13 21.21
CA VAL A 22 1.88 8.41 21.89
C VAL A 22 3.14 9.28 21.79
N GLU A 23 4.33 8.71 22.04
CA GLU A 23 5.64 9.39 21.91
C GLU A 23 5.82 9.98 20.51
N LEU A 24 5.45 9.20 19.48
CA LEU A 24 5.51 9.64 18.08
C LEU A 24 4.37 10.59 17.69
N LYS A 25 3.48 10.98 18.58
CA LYS A 25 2.29 11.80 18.33
C LYS A 25 1.36 11.20 17.26
N GLY A 26 1.33 9.88 17.16
CA GLY A 26 0.47 9.15 16.24
C GLY A 26 0.58 9.64 14.79
N TYR A 27 -0.54 10.01 14.21
CA TYR A 27 -0.63 10.50 12.83
C TYR A 27 -0.45 12.03 12.70
N ASP A 28 0.05 12.73 13.71
CA ASP A 28 0.28 14.19 13.73
C ASP A 28 -0.96 15.03 13.38
N ASN A 29 -2.16 14.56 13.71
CA ASN A 29 -3.46 15.14 13.33
C ASN A 29 -3.63 15.35 11.82
N LYS A 30 -2.91 14.59 10.99
CA LYS A 30 -3.08 14.64 9.54
C LYS A 30 -4.31 13.87 9.10
N ASP A 31 -5.01 14.41 8.13
CA ASP A 31 -6.05 13.66 7.41
C ASP A 31 -5.36 12.70 6.43
N LEU A 32 -5.36 11.43 6.78
CA LEU A 32 -4.75 10.33 6.01
C LEU A 32 -5.85 9.34 5.60
N PRO A 33 -6.59 9.63 4.53
CA PRO A 33 -7.68 8.78 4.08
C PRO A 33 -7.20 7.43 3.53
N ILE A 34 -5.89 7.29 3.29
CA ILE A 34 -5.25 6.07 2.79
C ILE A 34 -3.76 6.07 3.13
N SER A 35 -3.16 4.87 3.24
CA SER A 35 -1.72 4.67 3.51
C SER A 35 -1.24 5.25 4.85
N GLU A 36 -2.14 5.35 5.82
CA GLU A 36 -1.85 5.73 7.21
C GLU A 36 -0.85 4.78 7.86
N ASP A 37 -0.89 3.51 7.49
CA ASP A 37 0.03 2.45 7.89
C ASP A 37 1.46 2.74 7.42
N MET A 38 1.62 3.14 6.17
CA MET A 38 2.93 3.52 5.61
C MET A 38 3.48 4.77 6.31
N TYR A 39 2.60 5.73 6.61
CA TYR A 39 2.99 6.95 7.31
C TYR A 39 3.53 6.67 8.71
N ILE A 40 2.78 5.91 9.51
CA ILE A 40 3.21 5.59 10.89
C ILE A 40 4.44 4.70 10.91
N ALA A 41 4.55 3.74 9.96
CA ALA A 41 5.73 2.89 9.84
C ALA A 41 7.00 3.68 9.56
N TYR A 42 6.91 4.64 8.66
CA TYR A 42 8.02 5.53 8.39
C TYR A 42 8.47 6.25 9.66
N LYS A 43 7.55 6.86 10.42
CA LYS A 43 7.87 7.54 11.69
C LYS A 43 8.56 6.61 12.69
N ILE A 44 8.05 5.41 12.83
CA ILE A 44 8.59 4.39 13.72
C ILE A 44 10.04 4.06 13.37
N ILE A 45 10.32 3.81 12.08
CA ILE A 45 11.66 3.45 11.60
C ILE A 45 12.61 4.65 11.77
N GLN A 46 12.17 5.86 11.42
CA GLN A 46 12.99 7.07 11.56
C GLN A 46 13.33 7.40 13.02
N SER A 47 12.48 6.98 13.95
CA SER A 47 12.72 7.16 15.39
C SER A 47 13.58 6.05 16.02
N GLY A 48 14.18 5.16 15.19
CA GLY A 48 15.08 4.11 15.64
C GLY A 48 14.40 2.85 16.16
N TYR A 49 13.07 2.78 16.10
CA TYR A 49 12.33 1.58 16.44
C TYR A 49 12.39 0.57 15.31
N LYS A 50 12.07 -0.69 15.62
CA LYS A 50 12.08 -1.80 14.66
C LYS A 50 10.68 -2.34 14.44
N ILE A 51 10.38 -2.67 13.19
CA ILE A 51 9.19 -3.39 12.79
C ILE A 51 9.56 -4.86 12.62
N LYS A 52 8.73 -5.76 13.17
CA LYS A 52 8.93 -7.20 13.07
C LYS A 52 7.77 -7.86 12.35
N TYR A 53 8.07 -8.70 11.39
CA TYR A 53 7.09 -9.57 10.73
C TYR A 53 6.78 -10.81 11.59
N CYS A 54 5.51 -11.16 11.70
CA CYS A 54 5.05 -12.39 12.37
C CYS A 54 4.30 -13.29 11.39
N ALA A 55 5.00 -14.27 10.84
CA ALA A 55 4.42 -15.22 9.89
C ALA A 55 3.26 -16.07 10.45
N LYS A 56 3.15 -16.16 11.78
CA LYS A 56 2.06 -16.91 12.44
C LYS A 56 0.78 -16.10 12.62
N SER A 57 0.82 -14.80 12.34
CA SER A 57 -0.36 -13.93 12.42
C SER A 57 -1.02 -13.89 11.06
N GLU A 58 -1.83 -14.89 10.79
CA GLU A 58 -2.53 -15.02 9.50
C GLU A 58 -3.96 -14.54 9.61
N VAL A 59 -4.42 -13.80 8.60
CA VAL A 59 -5.82 -13.40 8.44
C VAL A 59 -6.28 -13.63 7.02
N VAL A 60 -7.50 -14.08 6.88
CA VAL A 60 -8.16 -14.17 5.59
C VAL A 60 -8.87 -12.85 5.32
N HIS A 61 -8.39 -12.13 4.34
CA HIS A 61 -8.94 -10.85 3.96
C HIS A 61 -9.06 -10.73 2.45
N SER A 62 -10.23 -10.30 1.97
CA SER A 62 -10.43 -10.08 0.55
C SER A 62 -11.35 -8.88 0.29
N HIS A 63 -11.05 -8.13 -0.74
CA HIS A 63 -11.89 -7.06 -1.26
C HIS A 63 -12.15 -7.24 -2.75
N ASN A 64 -13.41 -7.31 -3.12
CA ASN A 64 -13.85 -7.29 -4.51
C ASN A 64 -14.13 -5.85 -4.94
N PHE A 65 -13.08 -5.10 -5.26
CA PHE A 65 -13.25 -3.73 -5.74
C PHE A 65 -13.65 -3.70 -7.21
N THR A 66 -14.62 -2.86 -7.54
CA THR A 66 -14.91 -2.48 -8.93
C THR A 66 -13.75 -1.65 -9.51
N LEU A 67 -13.68 -1.55 -10.84
CA LEU A 67 -12.64 -0.73 -11.51
C LEU A 67 -12.68 0.73 -11.06
N LYS A 68 -13.88 1.27 -10.83
CA LYS A 68 -14.04 2.63 -10.31
C LYS A 68 -13.46 2.77 -8.91
N GLN A 69 -13.78 1.86 -8.00
CA GLN A 69 -13.24 1.85 -6.64
C GLN A 69 -11.71 1.71 -6.65
N GLN A 70 -11.15 0.86 -7.53
CA GLN A 70 -9.71 0.75 -7.71
C GLN A 70 -9.09 2.07 -8.18
N TYR A 71 -9.68 2.72 -9.17
CA TYR A 71 -9.24 4.03 -9.65
C TYR A 71 -9.27 5.07 -8.53
N ASP A 72 -10.39 5.19 -7.80
CA ASP A 72 -10.57 6.18 -6.75
C ASP A 72 -9.56 5.97 -5.60
N ARG A 73 -9.33 4.71 -5.18
CA ARG A 73 -8.30 4.36 -4.17
C ARG A 73 -6.91 4.79 -4.63
N TYR A 74 -6.54 4.45 -5.85
CA TYR A 74 -5.20 4.80 -6.36
C TYR A 74 -5.04 6.29 -6.64
N LYS A 75 -6.12 7.01 -6.91
CA LYS A 75 -6.13 8.47 -6.97
C LYS A 75 -5.81 9.07 -5.59
N LEU A 76 -6.43 8.56 -4.52
CA LEU A 76 -6.10 8.96 -3.15
C LEU A 76 -4.64 8.61 -2.79
N THR A 77 -4.19 7.42 -3.15
CA THR A 77 -2.78 7.01 -2.96
C THR A 77 -1.82 7.95 -3.70
N GLY A 78 -2.16 8.36 -4.92
CA GLY A 78 -1.37 9.34 -5.67
C GLY A 78 -1.27 10.69 -4.96
N LYS A 79 -2.39 11.20 -4.41
CA LYS A 79 -2.40 12.42 -3.58
C LYS A 79 -1.55 12.27 -2.33
N PHE A 80 -1.66 11.14 -1.64
CA PHE A 80 -0.84 10.83 -0.47
C PHE A 80 0.65 10.89 -0.77
N PHE A 81 1.13 10.26 -1.85
CA PHE A 81 2.54 10.33 -2.25
C PHE A 81 2.96 11.73 -2.69
N LYS A 82 2.07 12.52 -3.30
CA LYS A 82 2.36 13.92 -3.61
C LYS A 82 2.61 14.73 -2.33
N GLN A 83 1.80 14.53 -1.30
CA GLN A 83 1.91 15.22 -0.02
C GLN A 83 3.09 14.71 0.84
N ASN A 84 3.47 13.45 0.66
CA ASN A 84 4.52 12.76 1.41
C ASN A 84 5.58 12.19 0.46
N SER A 85 6.16 13.07 -0.40
CA SER A 85 7.08 12.67 -1.48
C SER A 85 8.33 11.92 -0.99
N TYR A 86 8.75 12.13 0.26
CA TYR A 86 9.84 11.39 0.90
C TYR A 86 9.56 9.89 1.02
N LEU A 87 8.30 9.47 0.99
CA LEU A 87 7.91 8.06 0.98
C LEU A 87 8.01 7.39 -0.41
N ASP A 88 8.03 8.17 -1.48
CA ASP A 88 8.16 7.64 -2.85
C ASP A 88 9.50 6.89 -3.06
N ASN A 89 10.52 7.20 -2.28
CA ASN A 89 11.84 6.57 -2.34
C ASN A 89 11.83 5.10 -1.85
N TYR A 90 10.82 4.69 -1.11
CA TYR A 90 10.71 3.31 -0.60
C TYR A 90 10.08 2.32 -1.59
N GLY A 91 9.90 2.71 -2.83
CA GLY A 91 9.96 1.85 -4.02
C GLY A 91 8.94 0.74 -4.15
N THR A 92 7.65 0.98 -3.89
CA THR A 92 6.59 0.00 -4.16
C THR A 92 6.43 -0.34 -5.66
N THR A 93 6.85 0.55 -6.54
CA THR A 93 6.64 0.45 -8.00
C THR A 93 7.45 -0.68 -8.65
N LYS A 94 8.69 -0.91 -8.21
CA LYS A 94 9.55 -1.96 -8.78
C LYS A 94 9.02 -3.37 -8.47
N SER A 95 8.60 -3.60 -7.24
CA SER A 95 8.04 -4.89 -6.81
C SER A 95 6.70 -5.18 -7.49
N GLY A 96 5.85 -4.15 -7.65
CA GLY A 96 4.57 -4.26 -8.35
C GLY A 96 4.73 -4.62 -9.82
N GLY A 97 5.71 -4.06 -10.51
CA GLY A 97 6.02 -4.38 -11.92
C GLY A 97 6.46 -5.83 -12.11
N GLY A 98 7.28 -6.35 -11.21
CA GLY A 98 7.70 -7.75 -11.22
C GLY A 98 6.53 -8.72 -11.05
N LEU A 99 5.65 -8.45 -10.10
CA LEU A 99 4.45 -9.26 -9.87
C LEU A 99 3.50 -9.21 -11.07
N ALA A 100 3.25 -8.02 -11.64
CA ALA A 100 2.42 -7.87 -12.82
C ALA A 100 2.94 -8.70 -14.00
N LYS A 101 4.24 -8.65 -14.26
CA LYS A 101 4.89 -9.47 -15.31
C LYS A 101 4.70 -10.97 -15.04
N HIS A 102 4.87 -11.40 -13.79
CA HIS A 102 4.68 -12.80 -13.40
C HIS A 102 3.24 -13.26 -13.64
N VAL A 103 2.24 -12.50 -13.19
CA VAL A 103 0.82 -12.81 -13.36
C VAL A 103 0.45 -12.90 -14.84
N LEU A 104 0.88 -11.95 -15.66
CA LEU A 104 0.64 -11.97 -17.10
C LEU A 104 1.27 -13.20 -17.75
N LYS A 105 2.55 -13.48 -17.48
CA LYS A 105 3.23 -14.65 -18.00
C LYS A 105 2.50 -15.93 -17.65
N ARG A 106 2.08 -16.09 -16.40
CA ARG A 106 1.36 -17.27 -15.92
C ARG A 106 -0.01 -17.39 -16.58
N ALA A 107 -0.77 -16.30 -16.67
CA ALA A 107 -2.08 -16.29 -17.31
C ALA A 107 -2.01 -16.66 -18.81
N PHE A 108 -0.97 -16.24 -19.52
CA PHE A 108 -0.71 -16.66 -20.89
C PHE A 108 -0.36 -18.16 -20.99
N GLN A 109 0.51 -18.66 -20.12
CA GLN A 109 0.89 -20.08 -20.09
C GLN A 109 -0.30 -20.99 -19.80
N ASP A 110 -1.15 -20.58 -18.85
CA ASP A 110 -2.33 -21.36 -18.45
C ASP A 110 -3.54 -21.10 -19.37
N LYS A 111 -3.38 -20.30 -20.45
CA LYS A 111 -4.43 -19.87 -21.37
C LYS A 111 -5.67 -19.29 -20.67
N ASN A 112 -5.47 -18.65 -19.53
CA ASN A 112 -6.54 -18.11 -18.70
C ASN A 112 -6.94 -16.71 -19.15
N ILE A 113 -7.77 -16.64 -20.21
CA ILE A 113 -8.25 -15.38 -20.80
C ILE A 113 -9.03 -14.55 -19.78
N LYS A 114 -9.78 -15.18 -18.88
CA LYS A 114 -10.57 -14.47 -17.86
C LYS A 114 -9.66 -13.63 -16.94
N VAL A 115 -8.52 -14.19 -16.52
CA VAL A 115 -7.54 -13.45 -15.72
C VAL A 115 -6.98 -12.27 -16.50
N LEU A 116 -6.65 -12.44 -17.78
CA LEU A 116 -6.13 -11.36 -18.62
C LEU A 116 -7.14 -10.21 -18.77
N LEU A 117 -8.41 -10.54 -19.07
CA LEU A 117 -9.48 -9.56 -19.21
C LEU A 117 -9.78 -8.78 -17.92
N GLN A 118 -9.56 -9.38 -16.77
CA GLN A 118 -9.74 -8.72 -15.47
C GLN A 118 -8.50 -7.97 -15.03
N PHE A 119 -7.31 -8.52 -15.22
CA PHE A 119 -6.06 -7.99 -14.72
C PHE A 119 -5.65 -6.70 -15.43
N VAL A 120 -5.73 -6.68 -16.77
CA VAL A 120 -5.28 -5.52 -17.55
C VAL A 120 -6.07 -4.24 -17.23
N PRO A 121 -7.43 -4.25 -17.26
CA PRO A 121 -8.20 -3.06 -16.87
C PRO A 121 -7.96 -2.64 -15.42
N ASN A 122 -7.76 -3.61 -14.52
CA ASN A 122 -7.48 -3.34 -13.11
C ASN A 122 -6.14 -2.61 -12.95
N MET A 123 -5.10 -3.08 -13.63
CA MET A 123 -3.79 -2.41 -13.63
C MET A 123 -3.86 -1.02 -14.27
N ALA A 124 -4.60 -0.86 -15.36
CA ALA A 124 -4.82 0.43 -16.00
C ALA A 124 -5.52 1.42 -15.04
N ALA A 125 -6.60 1.00 -14.37
CA ALA A 125 -7.32 1.82 -13.41
C ALA A 125 -6.40 2.29 -12.25
N ARG A 126 -5.57 1.39 -11.72
CA ARG A 126 -4.58 1.69 -10.69
C ARG A 126 -3.54 2.71 -11.18
N TYR A 127 -2.95 2.46 -12.33
CA TYR A 127 -1.93 3.34 -12.89
C TYR A 127 -2.46 4.73 -13.19
N ILE A 128 -3.62 4.82 -13.86
CA ILE A 128 -4.25 6.11 -14.21
C ILE A 128 -4.66 6.84 -12.93
N GLY A 129 -5.29 6.16 -11.97
CA GLY A 129 -5.66 6.74 -10.67
C GLY A 129 -4.44 7.34 -9.96
N MET A 130 -3.35 6.58 -9.85
CA MET A 130 -2.10 7.04 -9.23
C MET A 130 -1.55 8.30 -9.92
N LYS A 131 -1.49 8.31 -11.26
CA LYS A 131 -1.00 9.46 -12.01
C LYS A 131 -1.88 10.69 -11.83
N VAL A 132 -3.19 10.53 -11.95
CA VAL A 132 -4.15 11.62 -11.73
C VAL A 132 -4.05 12.15 -10.30
N GLY A 133 -3.91 11.28 -9.31
CA GLY A 133 -3.71 11.67 -7.91
C GLY A 133 -2.46 12.51 -7.70
N LYS A 134 -1.33 12.11 -8.29
CA LYS A 134 -0.07 12.88 -8.23
C LYS A 134 -0.15 14.24 -8.96
N LEU A 135 -0.97 14.35 -9.99
CA LEU A 135 -1.18 15.60 -10.75
C LEU A 135 -2.26 16.50 -10.15
N SER A 136 -3.18 15.96 -9.35
CA SER A 136 -4.27 16.76 -8.76
C SER A 136 -3.71 17.88 -7.89
N GLU A 137 -4.29 19.07 -8.00
CA GLU A 137 -4.05 20.16 -7.06
C GLU A 137 -4.53 19.80 -5.65
N LYS A 138 -4.02 20.52 -4.65
CA LYS A 138 -4.36 20.30 -3.24
C LYS A 138 -5.86 20.47 -2.99
#